data_49bdf0f347fa828368c39eaeac84503b
#
_entry.id   49bdf0f347fa828368c39eaeac84503b
#
_cell.length_a   1.000
_cell.length_b   1.000
_cell.length_c   1.000
_cell.angle_alpha   90.00
_cell.angle_beta   90.00
_cell.angle_gamma   90.00
#
_symmetry.space_group_name_H-M   'P 1'
#
loop_
_entity.id
_entity.type
_entity.pdbx_description
1 polymer ?
#
loop_
_entity_poly.entity_id
_entity_poly.type
_entity_poly.pdbx_seq_one_letter_code
_entity_poly.pdbx_strand_id
1 'polypeptide(L)'
;MKLLPLLAALPLLCASVVSASSLMSVGYFNGGGDVTAGPGGDINKLDVRQITHLNYSFGLVYNNEKDETNDALKDASKLHQIWLSPKVQDDLLKIPQLRKQNPNLKVLLSVGGWGARGFSGAAATKESRAVFIQSAQEIIAKYGLDGIDLDWEYPVNGAWGLVESQPADRANFTALLKELRAALGHKKLLTIAVGANAESPKSWVDVKAIAPSLD
;
A
#
# COMPACT_ATOMS: atom_id res chain seq x y z
N MET A 1 66.99 40.38 14.52
CA MET A 1 65.62 40.51 13.97
C MET A 1 65.21 39.19 13.39
N LYS A 2 64.30 38.48 14.11
CA LYS A 2 63.74 37.18 13.65
C LYS A 2 62.32 37.46 13.12
N LEU A 3 62.08 37.25 11.84
CA LEU A 3 60.76 37.31 11.21
C LEU A 3 60.00 36.05 11.56
N LEU A 4 58.83 36.19 12.19
CA LEU A 4 57.84 35.15 12.35
C LEU A 4 57.02 35.05 11.03
N PRO A 5 56.70 33.83 10.58
CA PRO A 5 55.79 33.67 9.48
C PRO A 5 54.32 33.80 9.97
N LEU A 6 53.57 34.63 9.26
CA LEU A 6 52.12 34.79 9.44
C LEU A 6 51.41 33.59 8.86
N LEU A 7 50.84 32.71 9.69
CA LEU A 7 49.92 31.67 9.22
C LEU A 7 48.58 32.31 8.90
N ALA A 8 48.20 32.37 7.64
CA ALA A 8 46.86 32.72 7.21
C ALA A 8 45.95 31.53 7.37
N ALA A 9 45.03 31.62 8.31
CA ALA A 9 43.96 30.63 8.48
C ALA A 9 42.91 30.85 7.37
N LEU A 10 42.79 29.89 6.44
CA LEU A 10 41.69 29.85 5.47
C LEU A 10 40.42 29.43 6.24
N PRO A 11 39.28 30.15 6.09
CA PRO A 11 38.03 29.70 6.64
C PRO A 11 37.51 28.49 5.83
N LEU A 12 37.31 27.35 6.52
CA LEU A 12 36.61 26.24 5.94
C LEU A 12 35.14 26.67 5.74
N LEU A 13 34.73 26.93 4.50
CA LEU A 13 33.33 27.04 4.14
C LEU A 13 32.70 25.64 4.26
N CYS A 14 32.00 25.38 5.38
CA CYS A 14 31.05 24.28 5.45
C CYS A 14 29.87 24.59 4.53
N ALA A 15 29.95 24.11 3.30
CA ALA A 15 28.78 24.05 2.43
C ALA A 15 27.82 23.03 3.06
N SER A 16 26.77 23.53 3.72
CA SER A 16 25.63 22.72 4.08
C SER A 16 25.02 22.17 2.79
N VAL A 17 25.20 20.86 2.55
CA VAL A 17 24.48 20.14 1.50
C VAL A 17 23.03 20.12 1.95
N VAL A 18 22.22 21.05 1.44
CA VAL A 18 20.78 20.94 1.50
C VAL A 18 20.44 19.69 0.68
N SER A 19 20.17 18.59 1.36
CA SER A 19 19.60 17.41 0.74
C SER A 19 18.26 17.85 0.15
N ALA A 20 18.20 18.04 -1.15
CA ALA A 20 16.93 18.18 -1.84
C ALA A 20 16.13 16.92 -1.51
N SER A 21 15.00 17.09 -0.82
CA SER A 21 14.04 15.99 -0.67
C SER A 21 13.68 15.54 -2.08
N SER A 22 14.10 14.33 -2.45
CA SER A 22 13.78 13.79 -3.76
C SER A 22 12.26 13.74 -3.88
N LEU A 23 11.71 14.35 -4.92
CA LEU A 23 10.28 14.30 -5.21
C LEU A 23 9.84 12.82 -5.23
N MET A 24 8.77 12.52 -4.50
CA MET A 24 8.15 11.21 -4.53
C MET A 24 7.25 11.13 -5.77
N SER A 25 7.49 10.14 -6.62
CA SER A 25 6.64 9.82 -7.78
C SER A 25 6.06 8.42 -7.57
N VAL A 26 4.75 8.34 -7.31
CA VAL A 26 4.03 7.09 -7.06
C VAL A 26 3.21 6.74 -8.28
N GLY A 27 3.37 5.53 -8.80
CA GLY A 27 2.57 5.00 -9.91
C GLY A 27 1.80 3.75 -9.50
N TYR A 28 0.55 3.64 -9.97
CA TYR A 28 -0.22 2.40 -9.89
C TYR A 28 -0.04 1.60 -11.18
N PHE A 29 0.23 0.32 -11.06
CA PHE A 29 0.26 -0.62 -12.18
C PHE A 29 -0.85 -1.66 -11.99
N ASN A 30 -1.87 -1.60 -12.85
CA ASN A 30 -2.92 -2.61 -12.84
C ASN A 30 -2.41 -3.92 -13.47
N GLY A 31 -2.16 -4.90 -12.62
CA GLY A 31 -1.73 -6.24 -13.01
C GLY A 31 -2.87 -7.19 -13.37
N GLY A 32 -4.14 -6.74 -13.35
CA GLY A 32 -5.31 -7.56 -13.68
C GLY A 32 -5.89 -8.30 -12.47
N GLY A 33 -5.71 -7.78 -11.26
CA GLY A 33 -6.41 -8.27 -10.05
C GLY A 33 -7.75 -7.58 -9.79
N ASP A 34 -8.01 -6.46 -10.47
CA ASP A 34 -9.25 -5.69 -10.33
C ASP A 34 -10.41 -6.39 -11.02
N VAL A 35 -11.54 -6.48 -10.31
CA VAL A 35 -12.80 -7.06 -10.84
C VAL A 35 -13.39 -6.23 -11.98
N THR A 36 -12.98 -4.97 -12.14
CA THR A 36 -13.56 -4.02 -13.11
C THR A 36 -12.62 -3.64 -14.27
N ALA A 37 -11.31 -3.87 -14.17
CA ALA A 37 -10.31 -3.25 -15.04
C ALA A 37 -9.79 -4.12 -16.19
N GLY A 38 -10.39 -5.27 -16.48
CA GLY A 38 -9.99 -6.12 -17.60
C GLY A 38 -8.67 -6.88 -17.39
N PRO A 39 -7.99 -7.31 -18.50
CA PRO A 39 -6.89 -8.30 -18.42
C PRO A 39 -5.59 -7.81 -17.79
N GLY A 40 -5.51 -6.55 -17.44
CA GLY A 40 -4.31 -5.95 -16.85
C GLY A 40 -3.16 -5.71 -17.84
N GLY A 41 -2.14 -4.99 -17.36
CA GLY A 41 -0.95 -4.66 -18.10
C GLY A 41 0.08 -5.80 -18.17
N ASP A 42 1.06 -5.65 -19.05
CA ASP A 42 2.22 -6.54 -19.13
C ASP A 42 3.39 -5.90 -18.35
N ILE A 43 3.71 -6.48 -17.19
CA ILE A 43 4.78 -5.99 -16.31
C ILE A 43 6.15 -5.94 -17.01
N ASN A 44 6.38 -6.79 -18.03
CA ASN A 44 7.65 -6.79 -18.75
C ASN A 44 7.86 -5.53 -19.60
N LYS A 45 6.78 -4.80 -19.89
CA LYS A 45 6.79 -3.53 -20.65
C LYS A 45 6.83 -2.29 -19.76
N LEU A 46 6.79 -2.49 -18.44
CA LEU A 46 6.75 -1.39 -17.48
C LEU A 46 8.13 -0.72 -17.37
N ASP A 47 8.16 0.60 -17.62
CA ASP A 47 9.34 1.44 -17.42
C ASP A 47 9.23 2.13 -16.05
N VAL A 48 10.08 1.72 -15.12
CA VAL A 48 10.07 2.22 -13.73
C VAL A 48 11.15 3.27 -13.45
N ARG A 49 11.89 3.73 -14.47
CA ARG A 49 13.03 4.65 -14.29
C ARG A 49 12.62 6.04 -13.80
N GLN A 50 11.36 6.44 -14.02
CA GLN A 50 10.85 7.77 -13.70
C GLN A 50 9.96 7.81 -12.45
N ILE A 51 9.79 6.67 -11.76
CA ILE A 51 8.99 6.58 -10.53
C ILE A 51 9.86 6.15 -9.36
N THR A 52 9.48 6.59 -8.17
CA THR A 52 10.14 6.17 -6.91
C THR A 52 9.40 5.02 -6.23
N HIS A 53 8.09 4.96 -6.40
CA HIS A 53 7.21 3.98 -5.79
C HIS A 53 6.27 3.38 -6.82
N LEU A 54 6.09 2.08 -6.76
CA LEU A 54 5.15 1.31 -7.56
C LEU A 54 4.13 0.64 -6.65
N ASN A 55 2.87 1.03 -6.75
CA ASN A 55 1.75 0.29 -6.18
C ASN A 55 1.28 -0.73 -7.21
N TYR A 56 1.62 -2.00 -6.99
CA TYR A 56 1.15 -3.09 -7.84
C TYR A 56 -0.29 -3.47 -7.48
N SER A 57 -1.22 -3.34 -8.40
CA SER A 57 -2.66 -3.49 -8.21
C SER A 57 -3.19 -4.72 -8.96
N PHE A 58 -4.00 -5.58 -8.37
CA PHE A 58 -4.45 -5.56 -6.98
C PHE A 58 -4.37 -6.95 -6.36
N GLY A 59 -4.15 -6.99 -5.04
CA GLY A 59 -4.59 -8.09 -4.22
C GLY A 59 -6.06 -7.89 -3.84
N LEU A 60 -6.81 -8.96 -3.60
CA LEU A 60 -8.20 -8.91 -3.13
C LEU A 60 -8.33 -9.62 -1.79
N VAL A 61 -9.48 -9.51 -1.13
CA VAL A 61 -9.70 -10.13 0.19
C VAL A 61 -10.65 -11.31 0.04
N TYR A 62 -10.28 -12.48 0.56
CA TYR A 62 -11.21 -13.60 0.70
C TYR A 62 -12.38 -13.19 1.58
N ASN A 63 -13.60 -13.37 1.07
CA ASN A 63 -14.79 -12.88 1.73
C ASN A 63 -15.97 -13.87 1.54
N ASN A 64 -17.03 -13.65 2.32
CA ASN A 64 -18.27 -14.39 2.23
C ASN A 64 -19.47 -13.48 1.94
N GLU A 65 -19.21 -12.33 1.32
CA GLU A 65 -20.28 -11.40 0.94
C GLU A 65 -21.24 -12.08 -0.04
N LYS A 66 -22.53 -11.86 0.17
CA LYS A 66 -23.60 -12.52 -0.59
C LYS A 66 -23.48 -12.32 -2.10
N ASP A 67 -23.05 -11.12 -2.50
CA ASP A 67 -22.97 -10.73 -3.90
C ASP A 67 -21.55 -10.87 -4.48
N GLU A 68 -20.64 -11.59 -3.80
CA GLU A 68 -19.35 -11.94 -4.36
C GLU A 68 -19.52 -12.84 -5.58
N THR A 69 -19.00 -12.41 -6.73
CA THR A 69 -19.12 -13.12 -8.01
C THR A 69 -17.86 -13.90 -8.38
N ASN A 70 -16.73 -13.61 -7.76
CA ASN A 70 -15.50 -14.34 -7.99
C ASN A 70 -15.42 -15.56 -7.05
N ASP A 71 -15.68 -16.74 -7.59
CA ASP A 71 -15.66 -17.99 -6.80
C ASP A 71 -14.29 -18.27 -6.16
N ALA A 72 -13.19 -17.74 -6.71
CA ALA A 72 -11.87 -17.90 -6.11
C ALA A 72 -11.74 -17.18 -4.77
N LEU A 73 -12.59 -16.21 -4.47
CA LEU A 73 -12.60 -15.46 -3.20
C LEU A 73 -13.47 -16.07 -2.12
N LYS A 74 -14.24 -17.11 -2.45
CA LYS A 74 -15.26 -17.72 -1.54
C LYS A 74 -14.72 -18.86 -0.68
N ASP A 75 -13.40 -19.06 -0.60
CA ASP A 75 -12.81 -20.11 0.23
C ASP A 75 -12.90 -19.73 1.71
N ALA A 76 -13.87 -20.30 2.41
CA ALA A 76 -14.14 -20.04 3.82
C ALA A 76 -12.94 -20.36 4.74
N SER A 77 -12.05 -21.27 4.34
CA SER A 77 -10.85 -21.60 5.11
C SER A 77 -9.78 -20.49 5.07
N LYS A 78 -9.92 -19.54 4.12
CA LYS A 78 -9.02 -18.41 3.91
C LYS A 78 -9.69 -17.07 4.17
N LEU A 79 -10.88 -17.07 4.74
CA LEU A 79 -11.64 -15.85 5.01
C LEU A 79 -10.76 -14.78 5.66
N HIS A 80 -10.85 -13.56 5.13
CA HIS A 80 -10.08 -12.37 5.52
C HIS A 80 -8.59 -12.36 5.15
N GLN A 81 -8.04 -13.41 4.53
CA GLN A 81 -6.69 -13.37 3.95
C GLN A 81 -6.70 -12.58 2.63
N ILE A 82 -5.51 -12.14 2.22
CA ILE A 82 -5.32 -11.50 0.90
C ILE A 82 -5.16 -12.59 -0.16
N TRP A 83 -5.96 -12.50 -1.20
CA TRP A 83 -5.87 -13.34 -2.39
C TRP A 83 -5.08 -12.65 -3.49
N LEU A 84 -4.25 -13.41 -4.17
CA LEU A 84 -3.53 -12.99 -5.36
C LEU A 84 -3.89 -13.91 -6.52
N SER A 85 -4.33 -13.33 -7.65
CA SER A 85 -4.56 -14.13 -8.86
C SER A 85 -3.24 -14.80 -9.31
N PRO A 86 -3.30 -15.89 -10.09
CA PRO A 86 -2.10 -16.51 -10.65
C PRO A 86 -1.22 -15.51 -11.40
N LYS A 87 -1.83 -14.62 -12.20
CA LYS A 87 -1.09 -13.56 -12.91
C LYS A 87 -0.38 -12.60 -11.96
N VAL A 88 -1.04 -12.14 -10.90
CA VAL A 88 -0.43 -11.26 -9.89
C VAL A 88 0.75 -11.96 -9.23
N GLN A 89 0.60 -13.23 -8.87
CA GLN A 89 1.70 -14.01 -8.29
C GLN A 89 2.91 -14.11 -9.22
N ASP A 90 2.68 -14.39 -10.51
CA ASP A 90 3.73 -14.48 -11.53
C ASP A 90 4.41 -13.14 -11.77
N ASP A 91 3.65 -12.04 -11.76
CA ASP A 91 4.20 -10.69 -11.96
C ASP A 91 5.03 -10.24 -10.76
N LEU A 92 4.61 -10.52 -9.54
CA LEU A 92 5.37 -10.17 -8.34
C LEU A 92 6.74 -10.88 -8.27
N LEU A 93 6.89 -12.06 -8.88
CA LEU A 93 8.17 -12.73 -9.04
C LEU A 93 9.15 -11.98 -9.96
N LYS A 94 8.66 -11.04 -10.78
CA LYS A 94 9.47 -10.21 -11.70
C LYS A 94 9.98 -8.90 -11.08
N ILE A 95 9.60 -8.57 -9.85
CA ILE A 95 10.05 -7.36 -9.15
C ILE A 95 11.58 -7.21 -9.15
N PRO A 96 12.41 -8.28 -8.96
CA PRO A 96 13.86 -8.15 -9.06
C PRO A 96 14.34 -7.62 -10.42
N GLN A 97 13.59 -7.87 -11.52
CA GLN A 97 13.93 -7.32 -12.85
C GLN A 97 13.63 -5.83 -12.94
N LEU A 98 12.52 -5.38 -12.35
CA LEU A 98 12.21 -3.94 -12.25
C LEU A 98 13.27 -3.20 -11.43
N ARG A 99 13.75 -3.77 -10.34
CA ARG A 99 14.83 -3.20 -9.53
C ARG A 99 16.18 -3.17 -10.23
N LYS A 100 16.41 -3.96 -11.29
CA LYS A 100 17.59 -3.78 -12.16
C LYS A 100 17.49 -2.51 -13.00
N GLN A 101 16.28 -2.07 -13.38
CA GLN A 101 16.07 -0.80 -14.09
C GLN A 101 16.15 0.39 -13.12
N ASN A 102 15.66 0.22 -11.89
CA ASN A 102 15.66 1.25 -10.84
C ASN A 102 15.97 0.61 -9.47
N PRO A 103 17.23 0.61 -9.03
CA PRO A 103 17.63 -0.03 -7.77
C PRO A 103 16.99 0.56 -6.52
N ASN A 104 16.51 1.80 -6.59
CA ASN A 104 15.88 2.51 -5.47
C ASN A 104 14.34 2.36 -5.45
N LEU A 105 13.77 1.64 -6.42
CA LEU A 105 12.32 1.45 -6.55
C LEU A 105 11.73 0.79 -5.31
N LYS A 106 10.75 1.44 -4.71
CA LYS A 106 9.88 0.87 -3.68
C LYS A 106 8.68 0.22 -4.34
N VAL A 107 8.36 -1.01 -3.96
CA VAL A 107 7.22 -1.74 -4.51
C VAL A 107 6.30 -2.16 -3.37
N LEU A 108 5.04 -1.71 -3.45
CA LEU A 108 3.98 -2.09 -2.54
C LEU A 108 2.96 -2.94 -3.28
N LEU A 109 2.31 -3.86 -2.58
CA LEU A 109 1.06 -4.45 -3.06
C LEU A 109 -0.09 -3.52 -2.68
N SER A 110 -0.85 -3.06 -3.66
CA SER A 110 -2.15 -2.43 -3.41
C SER A 110 -3.21 -3.52 -3.27
N VAL A 111 -3.98 -3.46 -2.19
CA VAL A 111 -5.08 -4.40 -1.91
C VAL A 111 -6.38 -3.62 -1.99
N GLY A 112 -7.32 -4.09 -2.81
CA GLY A 112 -8.62 -3.46 -2.96
C GLY A 112 -8.92 -3.03 -4.39
N GLY A 113 -9.17 -1.73 -4.55
CA GLY A 113 -9.65 -1.11 -5.79
C GLY A 113 -11.17 -0.98 -5.83
N TRP A 114 -11.67 -0.31 -6.87
CA TRP A 114 -13.10 -0.04 -7.01
C TRP A 114 -13.94 -1.31 -6.98
N GLY A 115 -14.93 -1.36 -6.07
CA GLY A 115 -15.84 -2.49 -5.93
C GLY A 115 -15.23 -3.74 -5.28
N ALA A 116 -13.99 -3.67 -4.80
CA ALA A 116 -13.37 -4.78 -4.07
C ALA A 116 -14.08 -5.04 -2.74
N ARG A 117 -14.39 -6.30 -2.50
CA ARG A 117 -15.17 -6.77 -1.34
C ARG A 117 -14.27 -7.26 -0.20
N GLY A 118 -14.87 -7.55 0.95
CA GLY A 118 -14.24 -8.24 2.07
C GLY A 118 -13.59 -7.35 3.12
N PHE A 119 -13.38 -6.06 2.87
CA PHE A 119 -12.72 -5.17 3.84
C PHE A 119 -13.52 -4.96 5.11
N SER A 120 -14.85 -4.75 5.01
CA SER A 120 -15.70 -4.54 6.19
C SER A 120 -15.60 -5.73 7.14
N GLY A 121 -15.67 -6.96 6.62
CA GLY A 121 -15.46 -8.18 7.39
C GLY A 121 -14.04 -8.33 7.94
N ALA A 122 -13.02 -8.09 7.12
CA ALA A 122 -11.62 -8.21 7.53
C ALA A 122 -11.23 -7.20 8.62
N ALA A 123 -11.83 -6.02 8.62
CA ALA A 123 -11.57 -4.98 9.62
C ALA A 123 -12.41 -5.12 10.89
N ALA A 124 -13.49 -5.90 10.88
CA ALA A 124 -14.56 -5.89 11.88
C ALA A 124 -14.08 -6.26 13.30
N THR A 125 -13.30 -7.31 13.45
CA THR A 125 -12.86 -7.82 14.75
C THR A 125 -11.33 -7.87 14.85
N LYS A 126 -10.82 -8.00 16.06
CA LYS A 126 -9.38 -8.17 16.28
C LYS A 126 -8.86 -9.46 15.62
N GLU A 127 -9.65 -10.51 15.65
CA GLU A 127 -9.32 -11.81 15.07
C GLU A 127 -9.26 -11.74 13.54
N SER A 128 -10.26 -11.14 12.88
CA SER A 128 -10.27 -10.97 11.43
C SER A 128 -9.14 -10.05 10.96
N ARG A 129 -8.87 -8.95 11.68
CA ARG A 129 -7.72 -8.09 11.40
C ARG A 129 -6.38 -8.82 11.54
N ALA A 130 -6.24 -9.68 12.56
CA ALA A 130 -5.02 -10.48 12.72
C ALA A 130 -4.77 -11.42 11.53
N VAL A 131 -5.82 -12.05 10.99
CA VAL A 131 -5.73 -12.90 9.78
C VAL A 131 -5.28 -12.09 8.57
N PHE A 132 -5.88 -10.93 8.34
CA PHE A 132 -5.50 -10.02 7.26
C PHE A 132 -4.04 -9.57 7.37
N ILE A 133 -3.63 -9.15 8.57
CA ILE A 133 -2.29 -8.65 8.86
C ILE A 133 -1.24 -9.75 8.65
N GLN A 134 -1.50 -10.95 9.14
CA GLN A 134 -0.60 -12.08 8.93
C GLN A 134 -0.42 -12.38 7.43
N SER A 135 -1.52 -12.42 6.68
CA SER A 135 -1.49 -12.62 5.22
C SER A 135 -0.68 -11.53 4.51
N ALA A 136 -0.84 -10.26 4.91
CA ALA A 136 -0.05 -9.15 4.39
C ALA A 136 1.45 -9.33 4.66
N GLN A 137 1.84 -9.71 5.88
CA GLN A 137 3.24 -9.95 6.25
C GLN A 137 3.85 -11.10 5.43
N GLU A 138 3.11 -12.19 5.26
CA GLU A 138 3.54 -13.36 4.47
C GLU A 138 3.80 -12.98 3.00
N ILE A 139 2.90 -12.21 2.38
CA ILE A 139 3.04 -11.73 1.01
C ILE A 139 4.23 -10.78 0.88
N ILE A 140 4.37 -9.80 1.78
CA ILE A 140 5.49 -8.87 1.80
C ILE A 140 6.83 -9.63 1.89
N ALA A 141 6.91 -10.63 2.76
CA ALA A 141 8.11 -11.44 2.92
C ALA A 141 8.39 -12.32 1.70
N LYS A 142 7.36 -13.01 1.19
CA LYS A 142 7.47 -13.93 0.04
C LYS A 142 7.98 -13.24 -1.22
N TYR A 143 7.50 -12.04 -1.52
CA TYR A 143 7.83 -11.33 -2.76
C TYR A 143 8.86 -10.21 -2.57
N GLY A 144 9.37 -10.03 -1.35
CA GLY A 144 10.36 -8.99 -1.04
C GLY A 144 9.83 -7.57 -1.26
N LEU A 145 8.56 -7.31 -0.91
CA LEU A 145 7.92 -6.01 -1.07
C LEU A 145 8.43 -5.02 -0.03
N ASP A 146 8.33 -3.73 -0.37
CA ASP A 146 8.67 -2.65 0.55
C ASP A 146 7.51 -2.26 1.48
N GLY A 147 6.29 -2.70 1.18
CA GLY A 147 5.12 -2.42 2.00
C GLY A 147 3.80 -2.86 1.38
N ILE A 148 2.74 -2.27 1.89
CA ILE A 148 1.35 -2.50 1.44
C ILE A 148 0.62 -1.17 1.31
N ASP A 149 -0.24 -1.09 0.33
CA ASP A 149 -1.19 0.00 0.08
C ASP A 149 -2.61 -0.55 0.26
N LEU A 150 -3.48 0.15 0.96
CA LEU A 150 -4.88 -0.26 1.11
C LEU A 150 -5.77 0.68 0.32
N ASP A 151 -6.47 0.11 -0.64
CA ASP A 151 -7.40 0.82 -1.51
C ASP A 151 -8.84 0.35 -1.22
N TRP A 152 -9.31 0.67 0.00
CA TRP A 152 -10.68 0.39 0.40
C TRP A 152 -11.62 1.52 -0.05
N GLU A 153 -12.46 1.22 -1.05
CA GLU A 153 -13.35 2.20 -1.66
C GLU A 153 -14.83 1.91 -1.41
N TYR A 154 -15.44 2.32 -0.31
CA TYR A 154 -14.87 3.10 0.80
C TYR A 154 -15.42 2.59 2.12
N PRO A 155 -14.73 2.77 3.26
CA PRO A 155 -15.31 2.52 4.56
C PRO A 155 -16.62 3.26 4.73
N VAL A 156 -17.61 2.67 5.42
CA VAL A 156 -18.94 3.24 5.70
C VAL A 156 -19.83 3.42 4.46
N ASN A 157 -19.27 3.82 3.33
CA ASN A 157 -20.03 4.10 2.11
C ASN A 157 -20.24 2.87 1.21
N GLY A 158 -19.30 1.92 1.22
CA GLY A 158 -19.38 0.70 0.43
C GLY A 158 -19.55 0.94 -1.07
N ALA A 159 -18.82 1.92 -1.65
CA ALA A 159 -18.97 2.30 -3.06
C ALA A 159 -20.42 2.60 -3.43
N TRP A 160 -21.09 3.40 -2.61
CA TRP A 160 -22.52 3.73 -2.73
C TRP A 160 -23.44 2.49 -2.70
N GLY A 161 -23.10 1.50 -1.86
CA GLY A 161 -23.88 0.29 -1.67
C GLY A 161 -23.52 -0.86 -2.62
N LEU A 162 -22.45 -0.74 -3.38
CA LEU A 162 -21.96 -1.81 -4.25
C LEU A 162 -21.35 -2.98 -3.46
N VAL A 163 -20.70 -2.68 -2.32
CA VAL A 163 -20.05 -3.67 -1.44
C VAL A 163 -20.54 -3.52 0.00
N GLU A 164 -20.35 -4.54 0.82
CA GLU A 164 -20.73 -4.47 2.23
C GLU A 164 -20.00 -3.34 2.95
N SER A 165 -20.76 -2.60 3.76
CA SER A 165 -20.24 -1.54 4.60
C SER A 165 -21.13 -1.36 5.83
N GLN A 166 -20.54 -0.80 6.89
CA GLN A 166 -21.25 -0.54 8.15
C GLN A 166 -20.70 0.73 8.82
N PRO A 167 -21.51 1.40 9.67
CA PRO A 167 -21.06 2.62 10.36
C PRO A 167 -19.78 2.45 11.19
N ALA A 168 -19.52 1.24 11.68
CA ALA A 168 -18.33 0.90 12.45
C ALA A 168 -17.04 0.85 11.60
N ASP A 169 -17.12 0.80 10.27
CA ASP A 169 -15.97 0.66 9.37
C ASP A 169 -14.94 1.77 9.55
N ARG A 170 -15.38 2.98 9.84
CA ARG A 170 -14.48 4.10 10.12
C ARG A 170 -13.55 3.83 11.31
N ALA A 171 -14.11 3.31 12.39
CA ALA A 171 -13.34 2.94 13.58
C ALA A 171 -12.53 1.66 13.35
N ASN A 172 -13.10 0.69 12.67
CA ASN A 172 -12.48 -0.58 12.34
C ASN A 172 -11.27 -0.38 11.40
N PHE A 173 -11.38 0.49 10.41
CA PHE A 173 -10.26 0.84 9.52
C PHE A 173 -9.13 1.54 10.28
N THR A 174 -9.47 2.45 11.20
CA THR A 174 -8.49 3.06 12.09
C THR A 174 -7.75 2.00 12.92
N ALA A 175 -8.45 1.02 13.47
CA ALA A 175 -7.86 -0.07 14.23
C ALA A 175 -6.95 -0.94 13.33
N LEU A 176 -7.43 -1.32 12.14
CA LEU A 176 -6.65 -2.11 11.17
C LEU A 176 -5.33 -1.42 10.80
N LEU A 177 -5.35 -0.13 10.49
CA LEU A 177 -4.13 0.62 10.13
C LEU A 177 -3.14 0.72 11.29
N LYS A 178 -3.61 0.93 12.53
CA LYS A 178 -2.75 0.94 13.72
C LYS A 178 -2.13 -0.43 13.97
N GLU A 179 -2.90 -1.49 13.85
CA GLU A 179 -2.43 -2.86 14.05
C GLU A 179 -1.46 -3.29 12.93
N LEU A 180 -1.73 -2.91 11.65
CA LEU A 180 -0.82 -3.10 10.53
C LEU A 180 0.50 -2.38 10.77
N ARG A 181 0.48 -1.10 11.17
CA ARG A 181 1.69 -0.34 11.47
C ARG A 181 2.51 -1.01 12.59
N ALA A 182 1.85 -1.46 13.64
CA ALA A 182 2.51 -2.16 14.73
C ALA A 182 3.18 -3.47 14.26
N ALA A 183 2.51 -4.22 13.38
CA ALA A 183 3.00 -5.49 12.86
C ALA A 183 4.11 -5.34 11.81
N LEU A 184 4.03 -4.32 10.95
CA LEU A 184 5.00 -4.05 9.88
C LEU A 184 6.24 -3.30 10.38
N GLY A 185 6.12 -2.57 11.51
CA GLY A 185 7.15 -1.65 12.00
C GLY A 185 7.37 -0.49 11.02
N HIS A 186 8.40 0.32 11.26
CA HIS A 186 8.70 1.51 10.45
C HIS A 186 9.61 1.25 9.24
N LYS A 187 10.01 0.01 9.01
CA LYS A 187 10.85 -0.36 7.83
C LYS A 187 10.02 -0.69 6.61
N LYS A 188 8.72 -0.94 6.78
CA LYS A 188 7.78 -1.22 5.70
C LYS A 188 6.81 -0.06 5.53
N LEU A 189 6.54 0.27 4.28
CA LEU A 189 5.62 1.33 3.93
C LEU A 189 4.17 0.86 4.12
N LEU A 190 3.33 1.76 4.61
CA LEU A 190 1.89 1.59 4.74
C LEU A 190 1.20 2.83 4.18
N THR A 191 0.54 2.68 3.06
CA THR A 191 -0.19 3.76 2.38
C THR A 191 -1.66 3.41 2.20
N ILE A 192 -2.46 4.38 1.87
CA ILE A 192 -3.89 4.20 1.55
C ILE A 192 -4.28 5.09 0.37
N ALA A 193 -5.24 4.64 -0.42
CA ALA A 193 -5.97 5.51 -1.32
C ALA A 193 -7.27 6.02 -0.65
N VAL A 194 -7.59 7.28 -0.84
CA VAL A 194 -8.81 7.92 -0.31
C VAL A 194 -9.44 8.82 -1.35
N GLY A 195 -10.76 9.01 -1.25
CA GLY A 195 -11.47 9.92 -2.12
C GLY A 195 -10.95 11.36 -1.99
N ALA A 196 -10.74 12.03 -3.12
CA ALA A 196 -10.18 13.39 -3.19
C ALA A 196 -11.21 14.50 -3.01
N ASN A 197 -12.51 14.18 -2.94
CA ASN A 197 -13.54 15.20 -2.70
C ASN A 197 -13.58 15.61 -1.21
N ALA A 198 -14.06 16.81 -0.93
CA ALA A 198 -14.04 17.40 0.42
C ALA A 198 -14.89 16.66 1.47
N GLU A 199 -15.86 15.84 1.03
CA GLU A 199 -16.79 15.11 1.91
C GLU A 199 -16.26 13.74 2.32
N SER A 200 -15.59 13.02 1.40
CA SER A 200 -15.16 11.64 1.59
C SER A 200 -14.24 11.42 2.80
N PRO A 201 -13.14 12.18 2.99
CA PRO A 201 -12.26 11.93 4.11
C PRO A 201 -12.88 12.21 5.47
N LYS A 202 -13.81 13.18 5.54
CA LYS A 202 -14.42 13.57 6.81
C LYS A 202 -15.40 12.54 7.36
N SER A 203 -16.13 11.86 6.47
CA SER A 203 -17.21 10.94 6.85
C SER A 203 -16.74 9.48 6.92
N TRP A 204 -15.81 9.06 6.06
CA TRP A 204 -15.46 7.64 5.90
C TRP A 204 -14.19 7.23 6.64
N VAL A 205 -13.25 8.15 6.83
CA VAL A 205 -12.01 7.90 7.56
C VAL A 205 -11.76 8.94 8.65
N ASP A 206 -11.05 8.57 9.70
CA ASP A 206 -10.57 9.49 10.72
C ASP A 206 -9.12 9.89 10.41
N VAL A 207 -8.96 10.89 9.54
CA VAL A 207 -7.66 11.34 9.04
C VAL A 207 -6.66 11.62 10.19
N LYS A 208 -7.12 12.27 11.26
CA LYS A 208 -6.28 12.59 12.41
C LYS A 208 -5.80 11.32 13.14
N ALA A 209 -6.67 10.33 13.23
CA ALA A 209 -6.36 9.09 13.95
C ALA A 209 -5.50 8.12 13.15
N ILE A 210 -5.58 8.15 11.79
CA ILE A 210 -4.84 7.24 10.91
C ILE A 210 -3.49 7.79 10.45
N ALA A 211 -3.34 9.12 10.30
CA ALA A 211 -2.12 9.75 9.79
C ALA A 211 -0.83 9.27 10.49
N PRO A 212 -0.79 9.08 11.83
CA PRO A 212 0.42 8.57 12.49
C PRO A 212 0.82 7.14 12.12
N SER A 213 -0.08 6.39 11.46
CA SER A 213 0.17 5.01 11.03
C SER A 213 0.68 4.92 9.58
N LEU A 214 0.61 6.00 8.83
CA LEU A 214 0.90 6.04 7.38
C LEU A 214 2.27 6.67 7.10
N ASP A 215 2.77 6.44 5.86
CA ASP A 215 4.01 7.04 5.32
C ASP A 215 3.73 8.13 4.29
#